data_07000bf7a02d52d8eaea1a3518263982
#
_entry.id   07000bf7a02d52d8eaea1a3518263982
#
_cell.length_a   1.000
_cell.length_b   1.000
_cell.length_c   1.000
_cell.angle_alpha   90.00
_cell.angle_beta   90.00
_cell.angle_gamma   90.00
#
_symmetry.space_group_name_H-M   'P 1'
#
loop_
_entity.id
_entity.type
_entity.pdbx_description
1 polymer ?
#
loop_
_entity_poly.entity_id
_entity_poly.type
_entity_poly.pdbx_seq_one_letter_code
_entity_poly.pdbx_strand_id
1 'polypeptide(L)'
;LALIVGGVSLGISNYYYKGMLDGLERQARAQSGAFVDYFMDQGFANYLQRANQAISDYADKERVEMQFLSSIGRIQASSTSNLTVGTRPGTEDISRAVETNRISYFRGADPKTGEQILAVSHPLTVNGKVVGVLRFVTSLRQVNVQVWMTVLAVVLVALLCLLLVLSSNLIFINNVVEPVAVVSDAAKRISQGSYGFTLENKYTGELGELVDNINDMSMKIGQNEKMKTEFISSVSH
;
A
#
# COMPACT_ATOMS: atom_id res chain seq x y z
N LEU A 1 8.12 -0.01 10.81
CA LEU A 1 6.74 0.10 10.31
C LEU A 1 6.60 1.23 9.30
N ALA A 2 6.99 2.48 9.65
CA ALA A 2 6.87 3.65 8.76
C ALA A 2 7.54 3.47 7.40
N LEU A 3 8.74 2.88 7.34
CA LEU A 3 9.46 2.60 6.09
C LEU A 3 8.72 1.56 5.23
N ILE A 4 8.15 0.53 5.85
CA ILE A 4 7.38 -0.50 5.14
C ILE A 4 6.09 0.11 4.57
N VAL A 5 5.35 0.86 5.38
CA VAL A 5 4.12 1.55 4.94
C VAL A 5 4.43 2.55 3.83
N GLY A 6 5.50 3.33 3.95
CA GLY A 6 5.95 4.25 2.91
C GLY A 6 6.33 3.54 1.60
N GLY A 7 7.09 2.46 1.67
CA GLY A 7 7.47 1.66 0.51
C GLY A 7 6.27 1.01 -0.18
N VAL A 8 5.34 0.44 0.60
CA VAL A 8 4.09 -0.15 0.07
C VAL A 8 3.21 0.92 -0.57
N SER A 9 3.05 2.08 0.07
CA SER A 9 2.28 3.20 -0.48
C SER A 9 2.83 3.69 -1.82
N LEU A 10 4.14 3.88 -1.92
CA LEU A 10 4.81 4.26 -3.17
C LEU A 10 4.66 3.19 -4.25
N GLY A 11 4.81 1.91 -3.89
CA GLY A 11 4.63 0.79 -4.81
C GLY A 11 3.21 0.71 -5.37
N ILE A 12 2.21 0.79 -4.51
CA ILE A 12 0.79 0.78 -4.88
C ILE A 12 0.46 1.99 -5.77
N SER A 13 0.87 3.18 -5.35
CA SER A 13 0.67 4.41 -6.12
C SER A 13 1.26 4.28 -7.52
N ASN A 14 2.52 3.86 -7.63
CA ASN A 14 3.19 3.72 -8.91
C ASN A 14 2.55 2.65 -9.82
N TYR A 15 2.08 1.54 -9.24
CA TYR A 15 1.35 0.50 -9.97
C TYR A 15 0.05 1.03 -10.60
N TYR A 16 -0.78 1.73 -9.81
CA TYR A 16 -2.03 2.31 -10.33
C TYR A 16 -1.78 3.36 -11.42
N TYR A 17 -0.81 4.26 -11.21
CA TYR A 17 -0.49 5.28 -12.21
C TYR A 17 0.07 4.69 -13.51
N LYS A 18 0.94 3.70 -13.43
CA LYS A 18 1.48 3.03 -14.60
C LYS A 18 0.39 2.30 -15.38
N GLY A 19 -0.48 1.56 -14.69
CA GLY A 19 -1.61 0.88 -15.33
C GLY A 19 -2.56 1.84 -16.05
N MET A 20 -2.83 3.01 -15.45
CA MET A 20 -3.65 4.05 -16.06
C MET A 20 -2.96 4.68 -17.27
N LEU A 21 -1.67 5.01 -17.17
CA LEU A 21 -0.88 5.56 -18.28
C LEU A 21 -0.87 4.60 -19.47
N ASP A 22 -0.57 3.32 -19.22
CA ASP A 22 -0.58 2.28 -20.26
C ASP A 22 -1.97 2.10 -20.90
N GLY A 23 -3.03 2.26 -20.11
CA GLY A 23 -4.42 2.24 -20.59
C GLY A 23 -4.71 3.39 -21.56
N LEU A 24 -4.41 4.62 -21.14
CA LEU A 24 -4.61 5.82 -21.96
C LEU A 24 -3.74 5.80 -23.23
N GLU A 25 -2.50 5.32 -23.13
CA GLU A 25 -1.61 5.19 -24.28
C GLU A 25 -2.15 4.19 -25.31
N ARG A 26 -2.61 3.01 -24.86
CA ARG A 26 -3.25 2.03 -25.76
C ARG A 26 -4.48 2.62 -26.45
N GLN A 27 -5.30 3.35 -25.71
CA GLN A 27 -6.50 3.99 -26.23
C GLN A 27 -6.15 5.07 -27.28
N ALA A 28 -5.15 5.91 -26.99
CA ALA A 28 -4.67 6.93 -27.91
C ALA A 28 -4.11 6.30 -29.21
N ARG A 29 -3.33 5.24 -29.12
CA ARG A 29 -2.81 4.52 -30.29
C ARG A 29 -3.92 3.86 -31.11
N ALA A 30 -4.89 3.20 -30.45
CA ALA A 30 -5.97 2.51 -31.13
C ALA A 30 -6.86 3.46 -31.94
N GLN A 31 -7.10 4.67 -31.43
CA GLN A 31 -7.98 5.64 -32.08
C GLN A 31 -7.25 6.54 -33.08
N SER A 32 -5.95 6.82 -32.89
CA SER A 32 -5.20 7.75 -33.73
C SER A 32 -5.13 7.32 -35.20
N GLY A 33 -5.02 6.03 -35.48
CA GLY A 33 -4.96 5.50 -36.85
C GLY A 33 -6.17 5.88 -37.70
N ALA A 34 -7.38 5.68 -37.16
CA ALA A 34 -8.62 5.99 -37.86
C ALA A 34 -8.74 7.48 -38.23
N PHE A 35 -8.22 8.37 -37.37
CA PHE A 35 -8.26 9.83 -37.65
C PHE A 35 -7.24 10.27 -38.70
N VAL A 36 -6.07 9.62 -38.74
CA VAL A 36 -5.09 9.87 -39.78
C VAL A 36 -5.65 9.46 -41.17
N ASP A 37 -6.30 8.31 -41.23
CA ASP A 37 -6.93 7.82 -42.47
C ASP A 37 -8.05 8.76 -42.94
N TYR A 38 -8.90 9.23 -42.05
CA TYR A 38 -9.95 10.21 -42.39
C TYR A 38 -9.38 11.55 -42.88
N PHE A 39 -8.27 12.02 -42.31
CA PHE A 39 -7.60 13.23 -42.78
C PHE A 39 -7.03 13.09 -44.16
N MET A 40 -6.47 11.92 -44.49
CA MET A 40 -5.91 11.61 -45.77
C MET A 40 -6.96 11.56 -46.88
N ASP A 41 -8.13 10.96 -46.61
CA ASP A 41 -9.15 10.72 -47.63
C ASP A 41 -10.03 11.96 -47.93
N GLN A 42 -10.32 12.81 -46.95
CA GLN A 42 -11.39 13.79 -47.08
C GLN A 42 -11.01 15.23 -46.67
N GLY A 43 -9.78 15.48 -46.25
CA GLY A 43 -9.29 16.81 -45.92
C GLY A 43 -9.74 17.34 -44.56
N PHE A 44 -9.30 18.56 -44.19
CA PHE A 44 -9.43 19.13 -42.85
C PHE A 44 -10.89 19.37 -42.38
N ALA A 45 -11.78 19.76 -43.27
CA ALA A 45 -13.17 20.04 -42.88
C ALA A 45 -13.91 18.78 -42.40
N ASN A 46 -13.73 17.67 -43.12
CA ASN A 46 -14.30 16.38 -42.76
C ASN A 46 -13.63 15.75 -41.53
N TYR A 47 -12.33 16.01 -41.34
CA TYR A 47 -11.61 15.65 -40.13
C TYR A 47 -12.25 16.25 -38.86
N LEU A 48 -12.56 17.56 -38.85
CA LEU A 48 -13.24 18.20 -37.73
C LEU A 48 -14.64 17.65 -37.48
N GLN A 49 -15.41 17.37 -38.53
CA GLN A 49 -16.72 16.74 -38.37
C GLN A 49 -16.61 15.35 -37.75
N ARG A 50 -15.64 14.54 -38.19
CA ARG A 50 -15.38 13.21 -37.61
C ARG A 50 -14.86 13.29 -36.19
N ALA A 51 -13.99 14.26 -35.88
CA ALA A 51 -13.54 14.50 -34.50
C ALA A 51 -14.72 14.83 -33.57
N ASN A 52 -15.63 15.70 -34.00
CA ASN A 52 -16.84 16.01 -33.24
C ASN A 52 -17.76 14.79 -33.07
N GLN A 53 -17.94 13.97 -34.12
CA GLN A 53 -18.73 12.76 -34.04
C GLN A 53 -18.08 11.74 -33.05
N ALA A 54 -16.77 11.49 -33.18
CA ALA A 54 -16.04 10.58 -32.30
C ALA A 54 -16.11 11.01 -30.83
N ILE A 55 -16.06 12.31 -30.58
CA ILE A 55 -16.23 12.88 -29.24
C ILE A 55 -17.66 12.67 -28.72
N SER A 56 -18.66 12.88 -29.57
CA SER A 56 -20.08 12.66 -29.22
C SER A 56 -20.34 11.19 -28.88
N ASP A 57 -19.76 10.28 -29.65
CA ASP A 57 -19.94 8.82 -29.51
C ASP A 57 -19.03 8.20 -28.47
N TYR A 58 -18.13 8.99 -27.86
CA TYR A 58 -17.17 8.49 -26.88
C TYR A 58 -17.88 8.03 -25.59
N ALA A 59 -17.83 6.71 -25.33
CA ALA A 59 -18.63 6.09 -24.27
C ALA A 59 -18.09 6.39 -22.85
N ASP A 60 -16.78 6.60 -22.68
CA ASP A 60 -16.13 6.73 -21.36
C ASP A 60 -15.85 8.19 -20.95
N LYS A 61 -16.62 9.14 -21.51
CA LYS A 61 -16.43 10.59 -21.31
C LYS A 61 -16.56 11.07 -19.86
N GLU A 62 -17.19 10.28 -18.98
CA GLU A 62 -17.30 10.59 -17.55
C GLU A 62 -15.99 10.31 -16.78
N ARG A 63 -15.16 9.41 -17.27
CA ARG A 63 -13.91 9.01 -16.62
C ARG A 63 -12.68 9.55 -17.31
N VAL A 64 -12.74 9.64 -18.62
CA VAL A 64 -11.62 10.07 -19.48
C VAL A 64 -12.14 11.09 -20.46
N GLU A 65 -11.58 12.28 -20.43
CA GLU A 65 -11.86 13.32 -21.40
C GLU A 65 -11.05 13.09 -22.67
N MET A 66 -11.71 13.09 -23.82
CA MET A 66 -11.10 13.02 -25.13
C MET A 66 -11.07 14.41 -25.76
N GLN A 67 -9.91 14.86 -26.20
CA GLN A 67 -9.70 16.18 -26.79
C GLN A 67 -9.00 16.04 -28.13
N PHE A 68 -9.46 16.80 -29.12
CA PHE A 68 -8.75 17.04 -30.34
C PHE A 68 -8.14 18.44 -30.33
N LEU A 69 -6.84 18.53 -30.62
CA LEU A 69 -6.11 19.79 -30.66
C LEU A 69 -5.48 19.99 -32.03
N SER A 70 -5.34 21.25 -32.43
CA SER A 70 -4.57 21.61 -33.61
C SER A 70 -3.06 21.39 -33.40
N SER A 71 -2.30 21.43 -34.48
CA SER A 71 -0.82 21.38 -34.43
C SER A 71 -0.16 22.50 -33.60
N ILE A 72 -0.89 23.59 -33.33
CA ILE A 72 -0.43 24.68 -32.45
C ILE A 72 -0.94 24.52 -31.01
N GLY A 73 -1.54 23.38 -30.65
CA GLY A 73 -2.00 23.05 -29.28
C GLY A 73 -3.29 23.74 -28.83
N ARG A 74 -4.16 24.19 -29.77
CA ARG A 74 -5.50 24.74 -29.43
C ARG A 74 -6.55 23.64 -29.50
N ILE A 75 -7.43 23.58 -28.53
CA ILE A 75 -8.57 22.65 -28.47
C ILE A 75 -9.50 22.96 -29.64
N GLN A 76 -9.77 21.98 -30.47
CA GLN A 76 -10.71 22.01 -31.58
C GLN A 76 -12.05 21.36 -31.22
N ALA A 77 -11.97 20.29 -30.41
CA ALA A 77 -13.15 19.59 -29.89
C ALA A 77 -12.81 18.86 -28.58
N SER A 78 -13.79 18.74 -27.68
CA SER A 78 -13.63 18.04 -26.39
C SER A 78 -14.91 17.29 -26.02
N SER A 79 -14.77 16.11 -25.39
CA SER A 79 -15.88 15.31 -24.87
C SER A 79 -16.52 15.93 -23.61
N THR A 80 -15.85 16.90 -23.00
CA THR A 80 -16.35 17.62 -21.82
C THR A 80 -16.73 19.03 -22.20
N SER A 81 -17.97 19.43 -21.85
CA SER A 81 -18.54 20.75 -22.19
C SER A 81 -17.86 21.92 -21.47
N ASN A 82 -17.02 21.68 -20.46
CA ASN A 82 -16.41 22.72 -19.63
C ASN A 82 -15.17 23.40 -20.26
N LEU A 83 -14.70 22.92 -21.40
CA LEU A 83 -13.54 23.51 -22.07
C LEU A 83 -13.96 24.33 -23.29
N THR A 84 -13.44 25.54 -23.33
CA THR A 84 -13.72 26.46 -24.43
C THR A 84 -12.88 26.10 -25.65
N VAL A 85 -13.52 25.77 -26.77
CA VAL A 85 -12.87 25.59 -28.08
C VAL A 85 -11.97 26.79 -28.39
N GLY A 86 -10.77 26.55 -28.93
CA GLY A 86 -9.77 27.57 -29.23
C GLY A 86 -8.80 27.90 -28.10
N THR A 87 -9.04 27.44 -26.88
CA THR A 87 -8.10 27.63 -25.76
C THR A 87 -6.96 26.61 -25.79
N ARG A 88 -5.87 26.91 -25.07
CA ARG A 88 -4.74 25.99 -24.85
C ARG A 88 -4.83 25.42 -23.44
N PRO A 89 -4.67 24.12 -23.24
CA PRO A 89 -4.64 23.50 -21.90
C PRO A 89 -3.48 24.00 -21.02
N GLY A 90 -2.34 24.35 -21.61
CA GLY A 90 -1.19 24.90 -20.86
C GLY A 90 -0.27 23.83 -20.25
N THR A 91 -0.40 22.58 -20.64
CA THR A 91 0.43 21.45 -20.17
C THR A 91 1.48 21.06 -21.22
N GLU A 92 2.63 20.55 -20.77
CA GLU A 92 3.80 20.28 -21.62
C GLU A 92 3.66 19.07 -22.54
N ASP A 93 2.72 18.15 -22.26
CA ASP A 93 2.50 16.94 -23.07
C ASP A 93 2.19 17.27 -24.53
N ILE A 94 1.44 18.35 -24.78
CA ILE A 94 1.01 18.77 -26.10
C ILE A 94 2.17 19.31 -26.93
N SER A 95 2.93 20.25 -26.38
CA SER A 95 4.09 20.83 -27.07
C SER A 95 5.15 19.76 -27.33
N ARG A 96 5.41 18.92 -26.34
CA ARG A 96 6.37 17.82 -26.46
C ARG A 96 5.94 16.77 -27.51
N ALA A 97 4.63 16.45 -27.58
CA ALA A 97 4.11 15.54 -28.59
C ALA A 97 4.27 16.10 -30.02
N VAL A 98 4.00 17.41 -30.20
CA VAL A 98 4.16 18.06 -31.51
C VAL A 98 5.63 18.17 -31.92
N GLU A 99 6.51 18.57 -31.02
CA GLU A 99 7.94 18.78 -31.30
C GLU A 99 8.68 17.48 -31.59
N THR A 100 8.38 16.44 -30.79
CA THR A 100 9.09 15.14 -30.91
C THR A 100 8.44 14.18 -31.89
N ASN A 101 7.22 14.45 -32.32
CA ASN A 101 6.37 13.54 -33.10
C ASN A 101 6.22 12.17 -32.41
N ARG A 102 6.13 12.17 -31.07
CA ARG A 102 5.97 10.97 -30.23
C ARG A 102 4.89 11.18 -29.20
N ILE A 103 4.34 10.08 -28.71
CA ILE A 103 3.41 10.14 -27.57
C ILE A 103 4.14 10.79 -26.40
N SER A 104 3.46 11.72 -25.76
CA SER A 104 3.92 12.40 -24.56
C SER A 104 2.83 12.38 -23.47
N TYR A 105 3.23 12.49 -22.21
CA TYR A 105 2.32 12.50 -21.10
C TYR A 105 2.62 13.65 -20.13
N PHE A 106 1.60 14.06 -19.41
CA PHE A 106 1.68 15.03 -18.32
C PHE A 106 1.00 14.46 -17.09
N ARG A 107 1.64 14.59 -15.93
CA ARG A 107 1.08 14.27 -14.62
C ARG A 107 1.30 15.45 -13.70
N GLY A 108 0.23 16.06 -13.22
CA GLY A 108 0.33 17.23 -12.35
C GLY A 108 -1.00 17.94 -12.20
N ALA A 109 -0.96 19.12 -11.59
CA ALA A 109 -2.12 19.97 -11.48
C ALA A 109 -2.47 20.61 -12.84
N ASP A 110 -3.73 20.52 -13.25
CA ASP A 110 -4.24 21.26 -14.39
C ASP A 110 -4.10 22.77 -14.12
N PRO A 111 -3.46 23.54 -15.02
CA PRO A 111 -3.23 24.96 -14.80
C PRO A 111 -4.50 25.80 -14.64
N LYS A 112 -5.65 25.31 -15.14
CA LYS A 112 -6.94 26.04 -15.12
C LYS A 112 -7.80 25.66 -13.91
N THR A 113 -7.86 24.36 -13.58
CA THR A 113 -8.74 23.84 -12.53
C THR A 113 -8.04 23.56 -11.22
N GLY A 114 -6.70 23.41 -11.23
CA GLY A 114 -5.90 22.96 -10.09
C GLY A 114 -6.06 21.47 -9.78
N GLU A 115 -6.88 20.74 -10.53
CA GLU A 115 -7.13 19.32 -10.33
C GLU A 115 -5.91 18.49 -10.75
N GLN A 116 -5.57 17.46 -9.96
CA GLN A 116 -4.52 16.50 -10.33
C GLN A 116 -4.99 15.63 -11.48
N ILE A 117 -4.32 15.72 -12.63
CA ILE A 117 -4.66 15.01 -13.85
C ILE A 117 -3.50 14.16 -14.36
N LEU A 118 -3.86 13.14 -15.14
CA LEU A 118 -2.96 12.42 -16.03
C LEU A 118 -3.47 12.64 -17.45
N ALA A 119 -2.61 13.15 -18.32
CA ALA A 119 -2.90 13.39 -19.71
C ALA A 119 -1.91 12.66 -20.61
N VAL A 120 -2.40 12.08 -21.71
CA VAL A 120 -1.61 11.43 -22.77
C VAL A 120 -1.95 12.09 -24.09
N SER A 121 -0.96 12.63 -24.76
CA SER A 121 -1.03 13.31 -26.04
C SER A 121 -0.38 12.49 -27.14
N HIS A 122 -1.15 12.10 -28.14
CA HIS A 122 -0.70 11.36 -29.31
C HIS A 122 -0.72 12.29 -30.53
N PRO A 123 0.43 12.54 -31.23
CA PRO A 123 0.46 13.34 -32.42
C PRO A 123 -0.22 12.61 -33.58
N LEU A 124 -1.06 13.31 -34.30
CA LEU A 124 -1.67 12.84 -35.55
C LEU A 124 -0.81 13.31 -36.72
N THR A 125 -0.11 12.39 -37.34
CA THR A 125 0.93 12.69 -38.34
C THR A 125 0.47 12.26 -39.75
N VAL A 126 0.51 13.18 -40.67
CA VAL A 126 0.23 12.95 -42.09
C VAL A 126 1.43 13.42 -42.90
N ASN A 127 1.96 12.55 -43.79
CA ASN A 127 3.14 12.83 -44.61
C ASN A 127 4.33 13.41 -43.79
N GLY A 128 4.57 12.87 -42.58
CA GLY A 128 5.67 13.29 -41.71
C GLY A 128 5.43 14.64 -40.97
N LYS A 129 4.28 15.28 -41.13
CA LYS A 129 3.93 16.52 -40.45
C LYS A 129 2.82 16.28 -39.43
N VAL A 130 2.95 16.83 -38.23
CA VAL A 130 1.90 16.78 -37.22
C VAL A 130 0.76 17.72 -37.61
N VAL A 131 -0.41 17.18 -37.90
CA VAL A 131 -1.61 17.92 -38.30
C VAL A 131 -2.53 18.24 -37.11
N GLY A 132 -2.39 17.48 -36.02
CA GLY A 132 -3.15 17.68 -34.80
C GLY A 132 -2.64 16.77 -33.69
N VAL A 133 -3.31 16.82 -32.54
CA VAL A 133 -3.01 15.98 -31.39
C VAL A 133 -4.32 15.39 -30.86
N LEU A 134 -4.35 14.09 -30.69
CA LEU A 134 -5.39 13.38 -29.95
C LEU A 134 -4.93 13.25 -28.50
N ARG A 135 -5.69 13.84 -27.57
CA ARG A 135 -5.33 13.89 -26.16
C ARG A 135 -6.40 13.24 -25.31
N PHE A 136 -5.98 12.38 -24.37
CA PHE A 136 -6.83 11.80 -23.35
C PHE A 136 -6.42 12.34 -21.99
N VAL A 137 -7.40 12.81 -21.22
CA VAL A 137 -7.17 13.39 -19.89
C VAL A 137 -8.06 12.69 -18.89
N THR A 138 -7.51 12.31 -17.76
CA THR A 138 -8.27 11.72 -16.66
C THR A 138 -7.91 12.36 -15.33
N SER A 139 -8.92 12.50 -14.46
CA SER A 139 -8.72 12.95 -13.08
C SER A 139 -8.05 11.88 -12.24
N LEU A 140 -7.04 12.27 -11.46
CA LEU A 140 -6.39 11.40 -10.50
C LEU A 140 -7.12 11.33 -9.16
N ARG A 141 -8.21 12.08 -8.99
CA ARG A 141 -8.94 12.18 -7.72
C ARG A 141 -9.45 10.82 -7.25
N GLN A 142 -10.12 10.07 -8.12
CA GLN A 142 -10.66 8.74 -7.78
C GLN A 142 -9.53 7.75 -7.46
N VAL A 143 -8.46 7.78 -8.24
CA VAL A 143 -7.27 6.92 -8.01
C VAL A 143 -6.61 7.26 -6.69
N ASN A 144 -6.44 8.53 -6.39
CA ASN A 144 -5.86 8.96 -5.12
C ASN A 144 -6.71 8.49 -3.93
N VAL A 145 -8.03 8.57 -4.00
CA VAL A 145 -8.93 8.04 -2.97
C VAL A 145 -8.75 6.53 -2.81
N GLN A 146 -8.71 5.78 -3.91
CA GLN A 146 -8.54 4.32 -3.88
C GLN A 146 -7.16 3.91 -3.32
N VAL A 147 -6.11 4.63 -3.69
CA VAL A 147 -4.75 4.44 -3.12
C VAL A 147 -4.78 4.67 -1.60
N TRP A 148 -5.38 5.78 -1.14
CA TRP A 148 -5.49 6.08 0.28
C TRP A 148 -6.29 5.02 1.06
N MET A 149 -7.41 4.54 0.52
CA MET A 149 -8.20 3.45 1.12
C MET A 149 -7.38 2.16 1.25
N THR A 150 -6.63 1.81 0.21
CA THR A 150 -5.76 0.62 0.23
C THR A 150 -4.62 0.77 1.25
N VAL A 151 -3.97 1.93 1.30
CA VAL A 151 -2.92 2.23 2.29
C VAL A 151 -3.48 2.16 3.71
N LEU A 152 -4.66 2.74 3.95
CA LEU A 152 -5.33 2.67 5.25
C LEU A 152 -5.62 1.22 5.68
N ALA A 153 -6.12 0.39 4.76
CA ALA A 153 -6.38 -1.03 5.03
C ALA A 153 -5.08 -1.77 5.43
N VAL A 154 -3.98 -1.54 4.71
CA VAL A 154 -2.67 -2.14 5.03
C VAL A 154 -2.18 -1.69 6.40
N VAL A 155 -2.32 -0.41 6.75
CA VAL A 155 -1.93 0.13 8.05
C VAL A 155 -2.75 -0.49 9.18
N LEU A 156 -4.06 -0.66 9.00
CA LEU A 156 -4.93 -1.29 9.99
C LEU A 156 -4.55 -2.77 10.23
N VAL A 157 -4.28 -3.53 9.18
CA VAL A 157 -3.80 -4.92 9.30
C VAL A 157 -2.46 -4.98 10.02
N ALA A 158 -1.52 -4.10 9.68
CA ALA A 158 -0.21 -4.05 10.34
C ALA A 158 -0.33 -3.71 11.84
N LEU A 159 -1.24 -2.79 12.19
CA LEU A 159 -1.51 -2.43 13.59
C LEU A 159 -2.13 -3.61 14.36
N LEU A 160 -3.07 -4.32 13.75
CA LEU A 160 -3.68 -5.52 14.35
C LEU A 160 -2.62 -6.59 14.62
N CYS A 161 -1.76 -6.88 13.65
CA CYS A 161 -0.64 -7.82 13.82
C CYS A 161 0.30 -7.40 14.96
N LEU A 162 0.62 -6.11 15.05
CA LEU A 162 1.46 -5.58 16.14
C LEU A 162 0.81 -5.80 17.51
N LEU A 163 -0.49 -5.52 17.65
CA LEU A 163 -1.23 -5.75 18.88
C LEU A 163 -1.26 -7.24 19.28
N LEU A 164 -1.44 -8.14 18.31
CA LEU A 164 -1.39 -9.59 18.56
C LEU A 164 -0.01 -10.04 19.05
N VAL A 165 1.06 -9.54 18.46
CA VAL A 165 2.44 -9.86 18.90
C VAL A 165 2.69 -9.33 20.31
N LEU A 166 2.29 -8.10 20.61
CA LEU A 166 2.47 -7.52 21.93
C LEU A 166 1.67 -8.27 23.00
N SER A 167 0.41 -8.61 22.72
CA SER A 167 -0.43 -9.38 23.65
C SER A 167 0.12 -10.79 23.88
N SER A 168 0.58 -11.47 22.83
CA SER A 168 1.22 -12.78 22.92
C SER A 168 2.48 -12.73 23.79
N ASN A 169 3.29 -11.69 23.64
CA ASN A 169 4.51 -11.52 24.44
C ASN A 169 4.20 -11.31 25.92
N LEU A 170 3.19 -10.51 26.28
CA LEU A 170 2.77 -10.34 27.68
C LEU A 170 2.26 -11.65 28.28
N ILE A 171 1.44 -12.41 27.53
CA ILE A 171 0.94 -13.71 27.96
C ILE A 171 2.13 -14.67 28.20
N PHE A 172 3.10 -14.69 27.30
CA PHE A 172 4.28 -15.55 27.43
C PHE A 172 5.14 -15.19 28.67
N ILE A 173 5.38 -13.91 28.93
CA ILE A 173 6.13 -13.46 30.12
C ILE A 173 5.44 -13.92 31.39
N ASN A 174 4.14 -13.68 31.54
CA ASN A 174 3.40 -13.97 32.76
C ASN A 174 3.19 -15.47 32.99
N ASN A 175 3.01 -16.24 31.93
CA ASN A 175 2.64 -17.66 32.04
C ASN A 175 3.84 -18.61 31.93
N VAL A 176 5.00 -18.15 31.46
CA VAL A 176 6.17 -19.00 31.27
C VAL A 176 7.40 -18.42 31.97
N VAL A 177 7.78 -17.19 31.67
CA VAL A 177 9.05 -16.63 32.15
C VAL A 177 9.04 -16.42 33.65
N GLU A 178 7.99 -15.83 34.19
CA GLU A 178 7.85 -15.56 35.62
C GLU A 178 7.82 -16.85 36.46
N PRO A 179 7.00 -17.88 36.15
CA PRO A 179 7.00 -19.14 36.88
C PRO A 179 8.34 -19.87 36.86
N VAL A 180 9.01 -19.90 35.69
CA VAL A 180 10.34 -20.51 35.58
C VAL A 180 11.37 -19.81 36.45
N ALA A 181 11.32 -18.48 36.53
CA ALA A 181 12.21 -17.71 37.42
C ALA A 181 11.95 -18.05 38.91
N VAL A 182 10.67 -18.16 39.32
CA VAL A 182 10.28 -18.53 40.70
C VAL A 182 10.79 -19.93 41.05
N VAL A 183 10.62 -20.91 40.15
CA VAL A 183 11.14 -22.28 40.36
C VAL A 183 12.66 -22.30 40.42
N SER A 184 13.34 -21.58 39.57
CA SER A 184 14.80 -21.46 39.58
C SER A 184 15.35 -20.87 40.89
N ASP A 185 14.70 -19.83 41.42
CA ASP A 185 15.06 -19.23 42.70
C ASP A 185 14.82 -20.21 43.86
N ALA A 186 13.72 -20.93 43.83
CA ALA A 186 13.44 -21.97 44.84
C ALA A 186 14.49 -23.09 44.82
N ALA A 187 14.86 -23.60 43.66
CA ALA A 187 15.92 -24.58 43.49
C ALA A 187 17.28 -24.08 44.04
N LYS A 188 17.59 -22.79 43.79
CA LYS A 188 18.80 -22.15 44.35
C LYS A 188 18.75 -22.05 45.86
N ARG A 189 17.61 -21.71 46.46
CA ARG A 189 17.45 -21.70 47.95
C ARG A 189 17.66 -23.09 48.54
N ILE A 190 17.11 -24.13 47.92
CA ILE A 190 17.33 -25.52 48.36
C ILE A 190 18.82 -25.85 48.30
N SER A 191 19.51 -25.53 47.22
CA SER A 191 20.96 -25.78 47.10
C SER A 191 21.80 -25.04 48.15
N GLN A 192 21.31 -23.95 48.71
CA GLN A 192 21.94 -23.16 49.76
C GLN A 192 21.57 -23.62 51.21
N GLY A 193 20.83 -24.71 51.30
CA GLY A 193 20.47 -25.26 52.63
C GLY A 193 19.16 -24.75 53.22
N SER A 194 18.37 -24.02 52.46
CA SER A 194 17.03 -23.56 52.90
C SER A 194 15.99 -24.60 52.47
N TYR A 195 15.51 -25.40 53.39
CA TYR A 195 14.56 -26.49 53.16
C TYR A 195 13.25 -26.31 53.89
N GLY A 196 12.23 -27.11 53.54
CA GLY A 196 10.93 -27.14 54.23
C GLY A 196 10.00 -25.98 53.95
N PHE A 197 10.26 -25.22 52.87
CA PHE A 197 9.34 -24.20 52.39
C PHE A 197 8.47 -24.75 51.25
N THR A 198 7.32 -24.12 51.01
CA THR A 198 6.44 -24.42 49.89
C THR A 198 6.19 -23.16 49.06
N LEU A 199 6.21 -23.33 47.75
CA LEU A 199 5.74 -22.32 46.79
C LEU A 199 4.24 -22.45 46.62
N GLU A 200 3.55 -21.34 46.48
CA GLU A 200 2.12 -21.33 46.11
C GLU A 200 2.01 -21.79 44.66
N ASN A 201 1.30 -22.93 44.43
CA ASN A 201 1.07 -23.44 43.08
C ASN A 201 -0.22 -22.83 42.55
N LYS A 202 -0.07 -21.78 41.72
CA LYS A 202 -1.16 -21.11 40.98
C LYS A 202 -1.05 -21.37 39.45
N TYR A 203 -0.18 -22.28 39.08
CA TYR A 203 0.08 -22.61 37.68
C TYR A 203 -0.63 -23.91 37.27
N THR A 204 -0.90 -24.08 36.00
CA THR A 204 -1.54 -25.26 35.43
C THR A 204 -0.63 -26.00 34.44
N GLY A 205 -0.93 -27.28 34.18
CA GLY A 205 -0.13 -28.10 33.27
C GLY A 205 1.27 -28.39 33.81
N GLU A 206 2.25 -28.49 32.93
CA GLU A 206 3.64 -28.92 33.22
C GLU A 206 4.34 -27.98 34.21
N LEU A 207 3.98 -26.69 34.20
CA LEU A 207 4.53 -25.72 35.17
C LEU A 207 3.98 -25.92 36.58
N GLY A 208 2.71 -26.26 36.70
CA GLY A 208 2.13 -26.63 37.99
C GLY A 208 2.76 -27.88 38.55
N GLU A 209 2.95 -28.92 37.76
CA GLU A 209 3.67 -30.16 38.15
C GLU A 209 5.12 -29.88 38.57
N LEU A 210 5.79 -28.98 37.88
CA LEU A 210 7.15 -28.58 38.24
C LEU A 210 7.21 -27.88 39.62
N VAL A 211 6.26 -27.00 39.92
CA VAL A 211 6.16 -26.35 41.26
C VAL A 211 5.88 -27.39 42.34
N ASP A 212 4.97 -28.35 42.13
CA ASP A 212 4.69 -29.43 43.04
C ASP A 212 5.91 -30.31 43.29
N ASN A 213 6.66 -30.67 42.27
CA ASN A 213 7.90 -31.44 42.38
C ASN A 213 8.98 -30.70 43.21
N ILE A 214 9.13 -29.39 43.04
CA ILE A 214 10.03 -28.55 43.86
C ILE A 214 9.55 -28.49 45.32
N ASN A 215 8.27 -28.35 45.56
CA ASN A 215 7.70 -28.37 46.91
C ASN A 215 7.98 -29.72 47.60
N ASP A 216 7.69 -30.82 46.93
CA ASP A 216 7.98 -32.20 47.42
C ASP A 216 9.47 -32.40 47.73
N MET A 217 10.33 -31.95 46.84
CA MET A 217 11.79 -32.03 47.07
C MET A 217 12.24 -31.24 48.28
N SER A 218 11.77 -30.00 48.43
CA SER A 218 12.06 -29.13 49.57
C SER A 218 11.63 -29.75 50.88
N MET A 219 10.40 -30.31 50.95
CA MET A 219 9.86 -30.96 52.15
C MET A 219 10.63 -32.23 52.53
N LYS A 220 10.92 -33.11 51.53
CA LYS A 220 11.65 -34.37 51.78
C LYS A 220 13.07 -34.10 52.28
N ILE A 221 13.78 -33.14 51.71
CA ILE A 221 15.13 -32.78 52.15
C ILE A 221 15.07 -32.17 53.56
N GLY A 222 14.07 -31.29 53.83
CA GLY A 222 13.91 -30.71 55.17
C GLY A 222 13.62 -31.76 56.25
N GLN A 223 12.79 -32.78 55.98
CA GLN A 223 12.55 -33.90 56.89
C GLN A 223 13.82 -34.74 57.11
N ASN A 224 14.58 -35.03 56.08
CA ASN A 224 15.82 -35.80 56.21
C ASN A 224 16.88 -35.07 57.05
N GLU A 225 17.05 -33.75 56.84
CA GLU A 225 18.00 -32.97 57.65
C GLU A 225 17.58 -32.87 59.11
N LYS A 226 16.26 -32.78 59.38
CA LYS A 226 15.73 -32.80 60.75
C LYS A 226 16.01 -34.15 61.44
N MET A 227 15.72 -35.28 60.80
CA MET A 227 16.00 -36.63 61.33
C MET A 227 17.50 -36.84 61.57
N LYS A 228 18.36 -36.38 60.68
CA LYS A 228 19.80 -36.44 60.83
C LYS A 228 20.29 -35.65 62.03
N THR A 229 19.76 -34.47 62.27
CA THR A 229 20.11 -33.62 63.43
C THR A 229 19.63 -34.27 64.73
N GLU A 230 18.42 -34.80 64.76
CA GLU A 230 17.85 -35.52 65.92
C GLU A 230 18.65 -36.79 66.24
N PHE A 231 19.07 -37.56 65.19
CA PHE A 231 19.92 -38.71 65.36
C PHE A 231 21.28 -38.36 65.98
N ILE A 232 21.97 -37.34 65.47
CA ILE A 232 23.25 -36.88 65.97
C ILE A 232 23.10 -36.40 67.44
N SER A 233 22.04 -35.73 67.78
CA SER A 233 21.74 -35.27 69.12
C SER A 233 21.52 -36.45 70.09
N SER A 234 20.82 -37.49 69.64
CA SER A 234 20.53 -38.70 70.47
C SER A 234 21.73 -39.57 70.71
N VAL A 235 22.71 -39.60 69.79
CA VAL A 235 23.95 -40.36 69.92
C VAL A 235 25.02 -39.62 70.76
N SER A 236 24.89 -38.29 70.89
CA SER A 236 25.85 -37.44 71.63
C SER A 236 25.51 -37.32 73.12
N HIS A 237 24.43 -37.94 73.60
CA HIS A 237 24.04 -38.12 74.99
C HIS A 237 24.26 -39.55 75.43
#